data_2c7ba84b9d1549a6785c541fd2baeed0
#
_entry.id   2c7ba84b9d1549a6785c541fd2baeed0
#
_cell.length_a   1.000
_cell.length_b   1.000
_cell.length_c   1.000
_cell.angle_alpha   90.00
_cell.angle_beta   90.00
_cell.angle_gamma   90.00
#
_symmetry.space_group_name_H-M   'P 1'
#
loop_
_entity.id
_entity.type
_entity.pdbx_description
1 polymer ?
#
loop_
_entity_poly.entity_id
_entity_poly.type
_entity_poly.pdbx_seq_one_letter_code
_entity_poly.pdbx_strand_id
1 'polypeptide(L)'
;TRLYLPSHIKLLPVIMQENGYNTFNFGKADYNFYYKSKELYNTTISSPTSLQELINKQPFFGQIQTKGGKNNTIDLKEDEKVNPFSVQVPKDYPDNEVFKKVVAQHYDAIRKDDKLIGKILEALKKTGLDSNTIVVYFSDHGANHLLRHKQMTTEGGLRVPFMIMGPNKYVPNSPNIRNDLVSMLDLSATTLSWAGIQCPDYFEGQDLFSKDFTTRSFVGAHRDRLDHTIDKVRSIRTDTFRYVRNYLTDRILLQPQYRDKMYYTKNLHELYKKDRLPDHIKQIYFGERPQEEFYNIYNDPDMIHNLAYDSLHSKNLDRHRNILKNWISQGDLGNVKESEASLRFNGEGKKWGIGVNPEYEHYRLDSDGDGLSDIWETKNNRDPNYASVYFDFDCGGWQTEGWVSNNIKSNIAGFLGFLDFKLDKDYGSIERKKLNFQIKEQFISVRVKTSKDVIINLHVNDKKIKPVKLTSSDDFKEIKWKVKKQDEVLDLNSLSVVFKGKPGTKIELDYIKSV
;
A
#
# COMPACT_ATOMS: atom_id res chain seq x y z
N THR A 1 9.74 -3.82 -3.17
CA THR A 1 10.02 -3.09 -1.90
C THR A 1 9.78 -4.04 -0.75
N ARG A 2 10.76 -4.24 0.12
CA ARG A 2 10.60 -5.05 1.33
C ARG A 2 10.49 -4.11 2.52
N LEU A 3 9.28 -3.73 2.84
CA LEU A 3 8.96 -3.09 4.12
C LEU A 3 8.85 -4.17 5.20
N TYR A 4 9.13 -3.82 6.44
CA TYR A 4 8.96 -4.71 7.59
C TYR A 4 8.04 -4.00 8.60
N LEU A 5 7.21 -4.74 9.27
CA LEU A 5 6.39 -4.18 10.34
C LEU A 5 7.22 -3.95 11.60
N PRO A 6 6.96 -2.88 12.37
CA PRO A 6 7.48 -2.74 13.73
C PRO A 6 7.14 -3.95 14.59
N SER A 7 8.05 -4.37 15.47
CA SER A 7 7.88 -5.58 16.26
C SER A 7 6.69 -5.57 17.22
N HIS A 8 6.20 -4.38 17.57
CA HIS A 8 5.03 -4.21 18.43
C HIS A 8 3.70 -4.25 17.66
N ILE A 9 3.73 -4.16 16.32
CA ILE A 9 2.54 -4.24 15.48
C ILE A 9 2.30 -5.69 15.06
N LYS A 10 1.19 -6.26 15.50
CA LYS A 10 0.75 -7.59 15.10
C LYS A 10 -0.42 -7.49 14.13
N LEU A 11 -0.41 -8.33 13.12
CA LEU A 11 -1.53 -8.45 12.19
C LEU A 11 -2.68 -9.22 12.82
N LEU A 12 -3.89 -8.95 12.38
CA LEU A 12 -5.10 -9.62 12.87
C LEU A 12 -4.97 -11.16 12.88
N PRO A 13 -4.50 -11.86 11.83
CA PRO A 13 -4.32 -13.31 11.88
C PRO A 13 -3.37 -13.78 13.00
N VAL A 14 -2.31 -13.02 13.29
CA VAL A 14 -1.35 -13.36 14.35
C VAL A 14 -2.00 -13.22 15.72
N ILE A 15 -2.75 -12.13 15.95
CA ILE A 15 -3.49 -11.94 17.21
C ILE A 15 -4.50 -13.07 17.43
N MET A 16 -5.22 -13.45 16.36
CA MET A 16 -6.16 -14.57 16.42
C MET A 16 -5.47 -15.89 16.78
N GLN A 17 -4.29 -16.20 16.19
CA GLN A 17 -3.53 -17.40 16.53
C GLN A 17 -3.07 -17.41 18.00
N GLU A 18 -2.56 -16.29 18.49
CA GLU A 18 -2.12 -16.16 19.90
C GLU A 18 -3.26 -16.37 20.90
N ASN A 19 -4.52 -16.23 20.43
CA ASN A 19 -5.74 -16.48 21.20
C ASN A 19 -6.43 -17.81 20.84
N GLY A 20 -5.69 -18.75 20.24
CA GLY A 20 -6.14 -20.13 20.06
C GLY A 20 -6.95 -20.39 18.77
N TYR A 21 -7.05 -19.41 17.87
CA TYR A 21 -7.72 -19.62 16.59
C TYR A 21 -6.79 -20.28 15.55
N ASN A 22 -7.32 -21.21 14.79
CA ASN A 22 -6.69 -21.65 13.55
C ASN A 22 -6.92 -20.59 12.47
N THR A 23 -5.88 -20.18 11.76
CA THR A 23 -5.98 -19.10 10.77
C THR A 23 -5.60 -19.58 9.38
N PHE A 24 -6.35 -19.15 8.37
CA PHE A 24 -6.08 -19.47 6.98
C PHE A 24 -6.33 -18.30 6.04
N ASN A 25 -5.67 -18.32 4.88
CA ASN A 25 -5.98 -17.44 3.77
C ASN A 25 -6.00 -18.27 2.49
N PHE A 26 -7.09 -18.22 1.75
CA PHE A 26 -7.21 -18.83 0.44
C PHE A 26 -7.20 -17.75 -0.64
N GLY A 27 -6.25 -17.86 -1.55
CA GLY A 27 -6.08 -16.92 -2.65
C GLY A 27 -4.96 -15.91 -2.43
N LYS A 28 -5.15 -14.69 -2.91
CA LYS A 28 -4.15 -13.64 -2.91
C LYS A 28 -3.83 -13.16 -1.49
N ALA A 29 -2.55 -13.06 -1.18
CA ALA A 29 -2.05 -12.33 -0.02
C ALA A 29 -1.10 -11.25 -0.53
N ASP A 30 -1.57 -10.00 -0.56
CA ASP A 30 -0.90 -8.88 -1.21
C ASP A 30 -0.44 -7.86 -0.17
N TYR A 31 0.29 -8.35 0.83
CA TYR A 31 0.92 -7.48 1.81
C TYR A 31 2.15 -6.81 1.21
N ASN A 32 2.22 -5.49 1.33
CA ASN A 32 3.35 -4.71 0.84
C ASN A 32 4.52 -4.64 1.84
N PHE A 33 4.68 -5.66 2.67
CA PHE A 33 5.78 -5.82 3.62
C PHE A 33 6.26 -7.28 3.64
N TYR A 34 7.48 -7.49 4.17
CA TYR A 34 8.03 -8.83 4.31
C TYR A 34 7.28 -9.63 5.38
N TYR A 35 6.86 -10.83 5.03
CA TYR A 35 6.22 -11.78 5.93
C TYR A 35 6.49 -13.22 5.48
N LYS A 36 6.36 -14.14 6.40
CA LYS A 36 6.31 -15.57 6.09
C LYS A 36 4.87 -16.06 6.25
N SER A 37 4.31 -16.62 5.20
CA SER A 37 2.90 -17.05 5.18
C SER A 37 2.56 -17.99 6.35
N LYS A 38 3.47 -18.88 6.72
CA LYS A 38 3.30 -19.81 7.86
C LYS A 38 3.26 -19.12 9.23
N GLU A 39 3.79 -17.92 9.35
CA GLU A 39 3.71 -17.12 10.59
C GLU A 39 2.35 -16.41 10.70
N LEU A 40 1.69 -16.16 9.57
CA LEU A 40 0.37 -15.52 9.53
C LEU A 40 -0.77 -16.53 9.52
N TYR A 41 -0.56 -17.69 8.88
CA TYR A 41 -1.60 -18.68 8.63
C TYR A 41 -1.10 -20.08 8.96
N ASN A 42 -1.64 -20.66 10.01
CA ASN A 42 -1.24 -21.99 10.51
C ASN A 42 -2.09 -23.14 9.93
N THR A 43 -3.09 -22.81 9.15
CA THR A 43 -4.02 -23.77 8.53
C THR A 43 -4.20 -23.44 7.04
N THR A 44 -4.58 -24.43 6.27
CA THR A 44 -4.90 -24.28 4.83
C THR A 44 -6.23 -24.97 4.52
N ILE A 45 -6.89 -24.51 3.47
CA ILE A 45 -8.00 -25.20 2.81
C ILE A 45 -7.65 -25.44 1.33
N SER A 46 -8.06 -26.55 0.77
CA SER A 46 -7.70 -26.94 -0.60
C SER A 46 -8.48 -26.17 -1.68
N SER A 47 -9.67 -25.69 -1.34
CA SER A 47 -10.49 -24.83 -2.21
C SER A 47 -11.37 -23.90 -1.38
N PRO A 48 -11.97 -22.85 -1.99
CA PRO A 48 -12.88 -21.95 -1.29
C PRO A 48 -14.08 -22.64 -0.65
N THR A 49 -14.45 -23.81 -1.15
CA THR A 49 -15.60 -24.61 -0.69
C THR A 49 -15.21 -25.80 0.17
N SER A 50 -13.92 -26.03 0.42
CA SER A 50 -13.43 -27.18 1.22
C SER A 50 -13.49 -26.91 2.72
N LEU A 51 -14.64 -26.39 3.19
CA LEU A 51 -14.83 -25.97 4.58
C LEU A 51 -14.95 -27.15 5.55
N GLN A 52 -15.20 -28.36 5.07
CA GLN A 52 -15.13 -29.61 5.88
C GLN A 52 -13.75 -29.80 6.53
N GLU A 53 -12.69 -29.24 5.96
CA GLU A 53 -11.33 -29.29 6.50
C GLU A 53 -11.18 -28.49 7.80
N LEU A 54 -12.17 -27.62 8.12
CA LEU A 54 -12.18 -26.76 9.30
C LEU A 54 -13.00 -27.35 10.48
N ILE A 55 -13.75 -28.43 10.27
CA ILE A 55 -14.65 -29.01 11.30
C ILE A 55 -13.86 -29.28 12.60
N ASN A 56 -12.68 -29.88 12.50
CA ASN A 56 -11.82 -30.21 13.63
C ASN A 56 -10.77 -29.14 13.95
N LYS A 57 -10.91 -27.94 13.36
CA LYS A 57 -9.99 -26.80 13.54
C LYS A 57 -10.67 -25.56 14.09
N GLN A 58 -11.71 -25.76 14.90
CA GLN A 58 -12.40 -24.68 15.59
C GLN A 58 -11.68 -24.32 16.88
N PRO A 59 -11.70 -23.03 17.30
CA PRO A 59 -12.19 -21.91 16.51
C PRO A 59 -11.25 -21.56 15.34
N PHE A 60 -11.79 -20.97 14.29
CA PHE A 60 -10.99 -20.55 13.16
C PHE A 60 -11.30 -19.09 12.75
N PHE A 61 -10.29 -18.45 12.18
CA PHE A 61 -10.37 -17.18 11.47
C PHE A 61 -9.83 -17.37 10.06
N GLY A 62 -10.57 -16.98 9.04
CA GLY A 62 -10.14 -17.21 7.67
C GLY A 62 -10.52 -16.10 6.71
N GLN A 63 -9.75 -16.00 5.65
CA GLN A 63 -9.99 -15.11 4.52
C GLN A 63 -10.05 -15.93 3.23
N ILE A 64 -11.08 -15.71 2.43
CA ILE A 64 -11.21 -16.27 1.08
C ILE A 64 -11.22 -15.12 0.10
N GLN A 65 -10.15 -15.01 -0.68
CA GLN A 65 -9.97 -13.95 -1.67
C GLN A 65 -10.67 -14.35 -2.96
N THR A 66 -11.76 -13.68 -3.29
CA THR A 66 -12.42 -13.83 -4.59
C THR A 66 -11.85 -12.85 -5.60
N LYS A 67 -12.16 -13.04 -6.87
CA LYS A 67 -11.68 -12.13 -7.93
C LYS A 67 -12.56 -10.90 -8.10
N GLY A 68 -13.79 -10.93 -7.59
CA GLY A 68 -14.76 -9.84 -7.72
C GLY A 68 -14.90 -9.34 -9.15
N GLY A 69 -14.87 -8.03 -9.34
CA GLY A 69 -14.93 -7.40 -10.65
C GLY A 69 -13.78 -7.72 -11.62
N LYS A 70 -12.76 -8.49 -11.19
CA LYS A 70 -11.64 -8.96 -12.04
C LYS A 70 -11.83 -10.38 -12.57
N ASN A 71 -12.97 -11.00 -12.31
CA ASN A 71 -13.27 -12.33 -12.87
C ASN A 71 -13.15 -12.31 -14.41
N ASN A 72 -12.58 -13.38 -14.95
CA ASN A 72 -12.62 -13.61 -16.39
C ASN A 72 -14.04 -14.03 -16.79
N THR A 73 -14.60 -13.37 -17.79
CA THR A 73 -15.97 -13.58 -18.27
C THR A 73 -16.02 -14.17 -19.69
N ILE A 74 -14.85 -14.52 -20.25
CA ILE A 74 -14.75 -15.07 -21.63
C ILE A 74 -15.48 -16.42 -21.74
N ASP A 75 -15.50 -17.19 -20.66
CA ASP A 75 -16.14 -18.49 -20.56
C ASP A 75 -17.66 -18.46 -20.33
N LEU A 76 -18.24 -17.28 -20.12
CA LEU A 76 -19.70 -17.14 -20.05
C LEU A 76 -20.33 -17.29 -21.44
N LYS A 77 -21.43 -18.02 -21.51
CA LYS A 77 -22.24 -18.10 -22.72
C LYS A 77 -22.89 -16.75 -23.01
N GLU A 78 -23.20 -16.49 -24.28
CA GLU A 78 -23.77 -15.19 -24.69
C GLU A 78 -25.11 -14.87 -23.98
N ASP A 79 -25.94 -15.88 -23.76
CA ASP A 79 -27.22 -15.77 -23.04
C ASP A 79 -27.04 -15.53 -21.53
N GLU A 80 -25.88 -15.82 -20.99
CA GLU A 80 -25.53 -15.57 -19.58
C GLU A 80 -24.92 -14.15 -19.38
N LYS A 81 -24.48 -13.50 -20.45
CA LYS A 81 -23.85 -12.17 -20.36
C LYS A 81 -24.88 -11.06 -20.21
N VAL A 82 -24.48 -10.03 -19.49
CA VAL A 82 -25.26 -8.79 -19.38
C VAL A 82 -25.23 -8.06 -20.72
N ASN A 83 -26.40 -7.70 -21.24
CA ASN A 83 -26.49 -6.89 -22.45
C ASN A 83 -25.86 -5.50 -22.22
N PRO A 84 -24.81 -5.09 -22.96
CA PRO A 84 -24.19 -3.80 -22.78
C PRO A 84 -25.14 -2.61 -22.97
N PHE A 85 -26.22 -2.77 -23.75
CA PHE A 85 -27.20 -1.70 -23.95
C PHE A 85 -28.24 -1.59 -22.82
N SER A 86 -28.27 -2.53 -21.88
CA SER A 86 -29.15 -2.48 -20.70
C SER A 86 -28.47 -1.86 -19.47
N VAL A 87 -27.19 -1.48 -19.55
CA VAL A 87 -26.46 -0.92 -18.41
C VAL A 87 -26.42 0.60 -18.48
N GLN A 88 -26.37 1.23 -17.32
CA GLN A 88 -26.10 2.65 -17.18
C GLN A 88 -24.62 2.87 -16.97
N VAL A 89 -24.01 3.69 -17.83
CA VAL A 89 -22.63 4.14 -17.65
C VAL A 89 -22.61 5.30 -16.64
N PRO A 90 -21.71 5.29 -15.64
CA PRO A 90 -21.55 6.45 -14.75
C PRO A 90 -21.25 7.73 -15.56
N LYS A 91 -21.78 8.86 -15.12
CA LYS A 91 -21.74 10.13 -15.89
C LYS A 91 -20.34 10.69 -16.10
N ASP A 92 -19.37 10.25 -15.33
CA ASP A 92 -17.96 10.61 -15.47
C ASP A 92 -17.22 9.84 -16.58
N TYR A 93 -17.94 9.00 -17.36
CA TYR A 93 -17.43 8.27 -18.54
C TYR A 93 -18.26 8.55 -19.78
N PRO A 94 -17.66 8.45 -20.99
CA PRO A 94 -18.40 8.54 -22.22
C PRO A 94 -19.50 7.48 -22.33
N ASP A 95 -20.73 7.87 -22.56
CA ASP A 95 -21.84 6.93 -22.81
C ASP A 95 -21.75 6.38 -24.23
N ASN A 96 -20.85 5.44 -24.46
CA ASN A 96 -20.61 4.78 -25.73
C ASN A 96 -20.52 3.26 -25.59
N GLU A 97 -20.48 2.55 -26.71
CA GLU A 97 -20.42 1.08 -26.70
C GLU A 97 -19.21 0.52 -25.91
N VAL A 98 -18.08 1.23 -25.92
CA VAL A 98 -16.87 0.79 -25.21
C VAL A 98 -17.11 0.77 -23.71
N PHE A 99 -17.62 1.87 -23.15
CA PHE A 99 -17.88 1.95 -21.71
C PHE A 99 -19.10 1.14 -21.27
N LYS A 100 -20.13 1.00 -22.13
CA LYS A 100 -21.23 0.06 -21.90
C LYS A 100 -20.73 -1.38 -21.77
N LYS A 101 -19.81 -1.80 -22.64
CA LYS A 101 -19.15 -3.13 -22.53
C LYS A 101 -18.34 -3.26 -21.25
N VAL A 102 -17.60 -2.24 -20.84
CA VAL A 102 -16.83 -2.27 -19.57
C VAL A 102 -17.75 -2.48 -18.38
N VAL A 103 -18.85 -1.74 -18.30
CA VAL A 103 -19.82 -1.85 -17.20
C VAL A 103 -20.52 -3.21 -17.24
N ALA A 104 -20.95 -3.69 -18.39
CA ALA A 104 -21.57 -5.01 -18.54
C ALA A 104 -20.61 -6.13 -18.11
N GLN A 105 -19.35 -6.08 -18.55
CA GLN A 105 -18.32 -7.04 -18.13
C GLN A 105 -18.06 -7.00 -16.61
N HIS A 106 -18.15 -5.83 -16.01
CA HIS A 106 -18.04 -5.71 -14.55
C HIS A 106 -19.21 -6.44 -13.85
N TYR A 107 -20.44 -6.26 -14.32
CA TYR A 107 -21.60 -6.99 -13.78
C TYR A 107 -21.48 -8.50 -14.00
N ASP A 108 -21.01 -8.95 -15.15
CA ASP A 108 -20.75 -10.37 -15.41
C ASP A 108 -19.74 -10.95 -14.44
N ALA A 109 -18.66 -10.20 -14.18
CA ALA A 109 -17.64 -10.59 -13.22
C ALA A 109 -18.19 -10.72 -11.79
N ILE A 110 -19.05 -9.76 -11.37
CA ILE A 110 -19.74 -9.79 -10.08
C ILE A 110 -20.70 -10.98 -9.99
N ARG A 111 -21.46 -11.27 -11.05
CA ARG A 111 -22.37 -12.45 -11.09
C ARG A 111 -21.61 -13.77 -10.94
N LYS A 112 -20.40 -13.88 -11.51
CA LYS A 112 -19.53 -15.06 -11.28
C LYS A 112 -19.07 -15.14 -9.83
N ASP A 113 -18.75 -14.02 -9.24
CA ASP A 113 -18.34 -13.94 -7.84
C ASP A 113 -19.49 -14.34 -6.90
N ASP A 114 -20.69 -13.83 -7.15
CA ASP A 114 -21.92 -14.16 -6.43
C ASP A 114 -22.21 -15.67 -6.46
N LYS A 115 -22.10 -16.30 -7.66
CA LYS A 115 -22.24 -17.78 -7.78
C LYS A 115 -21.20 -18.52 -6.93
N LEU A 116 -19.96 -18.03 -6.83
CA LEU A 116 -18.93 -18.64 -5.98
C LEU A 116 -19.27 -18.47 -4.50
N ILE A 117 -19.70 -17.29 -4.09
CA ILE A 117 -20.12 -17.00 -2.71
C ILE A 117 -21.28 -17.90 -2.30
N GLY A 118 -22.28 -18.08 -3.18
CA GLY A 118 -23.38 -19.02 -2.95
C GLY A 118 -22.89 -20.44 -2.65
N LYS A 119 -21.92 -20.94 -3.43
CA LYS A 119 -21.30 -22.26 -3.20
C LYS A 119 -20.54 -22.33 -1.86
N ILE A 120 -19.87 -21.26 -1.47
CA ILE A 120 -19.16 -21.18 -0.17
C ILE A 120 -20.18 -21.25 0.97
N LEU A 121 -21.26 -20.49 0.89
CA LEU A 121 -22.33 -20.50 1.90
C LEU A 121 -23.03 -21.87 1.98
N GLU A 122 -23.28 -22.51 0.85
CA GLU A 122 -23.80 -23.88 0.83
C GLU A 122 -22.85 -24.87 1.48
N ALA A 123 -21.54 -24.76 1.22
CA ALA A 123 -20.53 -25.60 1.84
C ALA A 123 -20.48 -25.40 3.36
N LEU A 124 -20.57 -24.14 3.81
CA LEU A 124 -20.63 -23.81 5.22
C LEU A 124 -21.86 -24.45 5.90
N LYS A 125 -23.01 -24.36 5.24
CA LYS A 125 -24.26 -24.98 5.73
C LYS A 125 -24.18 -26.50 5.77
N LYS A 126 -23.64 -27.15 4.71
CA LYS A 126 -23.46 -28.61 4.65
C LYS A 126 -22.56 -29.17 5.75
N THR A 127 -21.62 -28.37 6.24
CA THR A 127 -20.73 -28.76 7.34
C THR A 127 -21.32 -28.48 8.73
N GLY A 128 -22.47 -27.78 8.81
CA GLY A 128 -23.06 -27.33 10.07
C GLY A 128 -22.32 -26.19 10.74
N LEU A 129 -21.26 -25.67 10.12
CA LEU A 129 -20.45 -24.57 10.67
C LEU A 129 -21.17 -23.22 10.60
N ASP A 130 -22.19 -23.09 9.75
CA ASP A 130 -22.99 -21.85 9.61
C ASP A 130 -23.67 -21.42 10.90
N SER A 131 -24.04 -22.37 11.77
CA SER A 131 -24.66 -22.10 13.07
C SER A 131 -23.74 -21.37 14.06
N ASN A 132 -22.41 -21.37 13.81
CA ASN A 132 -21.40 -20.77 14.70
C ASN A 132 -20.31 -19.99 13.93
N THR A 133 -20.63 -19.52 12.73
CA THR A 133 -19.69 -18.76 11.91
C THR A 133 -20.28 -17.41 11.53
N ILE A 134 -19.49 -16.35 11.71
CA ILE A 134 -19.80 -15.02 11.19
C ILE A 134 -19.12 -14.92 9.82
N VAL A 135 -19.88 -14.51 8.82
CA VAL A 135 -19.40 -14.30 7.45
C VAL A 135 -19.47 -12.82 7.12
N VAL A 136 -18.34 -12.28 6.66
CA VAL A 136 -18.25 -10.89 6.21
C VAL A 136 -17.87 -10.90 4.73
N TYR A 137 -18.70 -10.26 3.91
CA TYR A 137 -18.41 -10.01 2.51
C TYR A 137 -18.12 -8.53 2.29
N PHE A 138 -17.00 -8.22 1.69
CA PHE A 138 -16.61 -6.84 1.39
C PHE A 138 -15.63 -6.78 0.21
N SER A 139 -15.45 -5.58 -0.34
CA SER A 139 -14.39 -5.31 -1.32
C SER A 139 -13.31 -4.41 -0.71
N ASP A 140 -12.08 -4.60 -1.16
CA ASP A 140 -10.92 -3.79 -0.76
C ASP A 140 -10.91 -2.40 -1.41
N HIS A 141 -11.58 -2.23 -2.56
CA HIS A 141 -11.70 -0.98 -3.31
C HIS A 141 -12.85 -1.05 -4.32
N GLY A 142 -13.18 0.06 -4.93
CA GLY A 142 -14.18 0.14 -5.99
C GLY A 142 -13.77 -0.57 -7.30
N ALA A 143 -14.61 -0.47 -8.33
CA ALA A 143 -14.48 -1.20 -9.58
C ALA A 143 -13.10 -1.04 -10.24
N ASN A 144 -12.49 -2.17 -10.60
CA ASN A 144 -11.12 -2.19 -11.14
C ASN A 144 -10.99 -1.57 -12.55
N HIS A 145 -12.04 -1.70 -13.35
CA HIS A 145 -12.03 -1.28 -14.76
C HIS A 145 -12.52 0.14 -14.97
N LEU A 146 -12.97 0.83 -13.94
CA LEU A 146 -13.41 2.22 -13.99
C LEU A 146 -12.32 3.14 -13.41
N LEU A 147 -11.92 4.16 -14.17
CA LEU A 147 -10.71 4.94 -13.92
C LEU A 147 -10.77 5.81 -12.65
N ARG A 148 -11.97 6.30 -12.28
CA ARG A 148 -12.18 7.08 -11.05
C ARG A 148 -12.63 6.21 -9.86
N HIS A 149 -12.44 4.89 -9.93
CA HIS A 149 -12.80 3.95 -8.89
C HIS A 149 -11.56 3.45 -8.15
N LYS A 150 -11.01 2.30 -8.53
CA LYS A 150 -9.81 1.78 -7.88
C LYS A 150 -8.68 2.82 -7.83
N GLN A 151 -7.99 2.93 -6.70
CA GLN A 151 -6.88 3.86 -6.43
C GLN A 151 -7.27 5.35 -6.34
N MET A 152 -8.57 5.66 -6.33
CA MET A 152 -9.05 7.03 -6.25
C MET A 152 -9.76 7.31 -4.93
N THR A 153 -9.69 8.56 -4.47
CA THR A 153 -10.35 9.02 -3.24
C THR A 153 -11.79 9.53 -3.49
N THR A 154 -12.42 9.00 -4.52
CA THR A 154 -13.80 9.30 -4.95
C THR A 154 -14.82 8.35 -4.32
N GLU A 155 -16.12 8.63 -4.47
CA GLU A 155 -17.17 7.68 -4.04
C GLU A 155 -17.02 6.34 -4.75
N GLY A 156 -16.77 6.34 -6.07
CA GLY A 156 -16.55 5.13 -6.83
C GLY A 156 -15.35 4.29 -6.35
N GLY A 157 -14.34 4.93 -5.75
CA GLY A 157 -13.16 4.24 -5.22
C GLY A 157 -13.32 3.70 -3.81
N LEU A 158 -14.10 4.39 -2.97
CA LEU A 158 -14.12 4.18 -1.52
C LEU A 158 -15.43 3.58 -1.00
N ARG A 159 -16.56 3.78 -1.69
CA ARG A 159 -17.83 3.18 -1.32
C ARG A 159 -17.87 1.75 -1.84
N VAL A 160 -17.61 0.79 -0.96
CA VAL A 160 -17.54 -0.63 -1.27
C VAL A 160 -18.71 -1.40 -0.68
N PRO A 161 -19.10 -2.56 -1.24
CA PRO A 161 -20.02 -3.46 -0.58
C PRO A 161 -19.43 -3.92 0.75
N PHE A 162 -20.30 -3.97 1.78
CA PHE A 162 -19.94 -4.45 3.10
C PHE A 162 -21.19 -5.12 3.73
N MET A 163 -21.17 -6.43 3.86
CA MET A 163 -22.29 -7.23 4.34
C MET A 163 -21.81 -8.19 5.42
N ILE A 164 -22.58 -8.32 6.48
CA ILE A 164 -22.27 -9.20 7.60
C ILE A 164 -23.46 -10.11 7.85
N MET A 165 -23.23 -11.40 8.02
CA MET A 165 -24.21 -12.37 8.44
C MET A 165 -23.61 -13.31 9.50
N GLY A 166 -24.43 -13.82 10.37
CA GLY A 166 -23.98 -14.74 11.43
C GLY A 166 -25.06 -15.01 12.47
N PRO A 167 -24.73 -15.75 13.53
CA PRO A 167 -25.66 -16.01 14.61
C PRO A 167 -26.16 -14.72 15.27
N ASN A 168 -27.48 -14.65 15.59
CA ASN A 168 -28.11 -13.45 16.16
C ASN A 168 -27.46 -12.94 17.45
N LYS A 169 -26.78 -13.80 18.17
CA LYS A 169 -26.00 -13.44 19.36
C LYS A 169 -24.91 -12.42 19.06
N TYR A 170 -24.28 -12.50 17.88
CA TYR A 170 -23.16 -11.67 17.47
C TYR A 170 -23.53 -10.65 16.41
N VAL A 171 -24.50 -10.98 15.56
CA VAL A 171 -24.98 -10.15 14.46
C VAL A 171 -26.51 -10.03 14.58
N PRO A 172 -27.00 -9.04 15.32
CA PRO A 172 -28.44 -8.81 15.45
C PRO A 172 -29.08 -8.51 14.09
N ASN A 173 -30.27 -9.06 13.84
CA ASN A 173 -31.01 -8.90 12.57
C ASN A 173 -31.61 -7.50 12.35
N SER A 174 -31.48 -6.57 13.28
CA SER A 174 -32.06 -5.23 13.19
C SER A 174 -31.04 -4.18 13.63
N PRO A 175 -30.87 -3.11 12.85
CA PRO A 175 -31.45 -2.86 11.52
C PRO A 175 -30.73 -3.68 10.43
N ASN A 176 -31.47 -4.12 9.42
CA ASN A 176 -30.90 -4.85 8.28
C ASN A 176 -29.95 -3.99 7.39
N ILE A 177 -30.12 -2.68 7.41
CA ILE A 177 -29.30 -1.72 6.67
C ILE A 177 -28.85 -0.62 7.63
N ARG A 178 -27.55 -0.38 7.66
CA ARG A 178 -26.94 0.76 8.34
C ARG A 178 -26.51 1.80 7.32
N ASN A 179 -26.83 3.07 7.59
CA ASN A 179 -26.50 4.20 6.71
C ASN A 179 -25.44 5.13 7.33
N ASP A 180 -24.99 4.82 8.52
CA ASP A 180 -23.93 5.57 9.21
C ASP A 180 -22.57 5.35 8.55
N LEU A 181 -21.67 6.31 8.78
CA LEU A 181 -20.29 6.24 8.26
C LEU A 181 -19.49 5.18 9.01
N VAL A 182 -19.02 4.19 8.27
CA VAL A 182 -18.11 3.14 8.76
C VAL A 182 -16.80 3.16 7.99
N SER A 183 -15.74 2.68 8.61
CA SER A 183 -14.44 2.48 8.00
C SER A 183 -14.09 0.99 7.97
N MET A 184 -13.35 0.53 6.98
CA MET A 184 -12.83 -0.84 6.98
C MET A 184 -11.86 -1.13 8.14
N LEU A 185 -11.34 -0.10 8.81
CA LEU A 185 -10.59 -0.25 10.07
C LEU A 185 -11.47 -0.89 11.15
N ASP A 186 -12.78 -0.64 11.13
CA ASP A 186 -13.74 -1.16 12.10
C ASP A 186 -13.90 -2.69 12.02
N LEU A 187 -13.65 -3.27 10.84
CA LEU A 187 -13.75 -4.71 10.67
C LEU A 187 -12.77 -5.46 11.56
N SER A 188 -11.54 -4.96 11.69
CA SER A 188 -10.53 -5.59 12.53
C SER A 188 -10.88 -5.52 14.01
N ALA A 189 -11.32 -4.35 14.49
CA ALA A 189 -11.76 -4.18 15.88
C ALA A 189 -13.01 -5.03 16.19
N THR A 190 -13.99 -5.04 15.28
CA THR A 190 -15.20 -5.85 15.39
C THR A 190 -14.87 -7.35 15.42
N THR A 191 -13.93 -7.80 14.60
CA THR A 191 -13.50 -9.21 14.56
C THR A 191 -12.88 -9.65 15.90
N LEU A 192 -12.04 -8.81 16.50
CA LEU A 192 -11.46 -9.09 17.81
C LEU A 192 -12.53 -9.11 18.90
N SER A 193 -13.49 -8.19 18.86
CA SER A 193 -14.61 -8.15 19.79
C SER A 193 -15.47 -9.42 19.71
N TRP A 194 -15.82 -9.88 18.51
CA TRP A 194 -16.54 -11.15 18.33
C TRP A 194 -15.79 -12.35 18.89
N ALA A 195 -14.48 -12.33 18.86
CA ALA A 195 -13.61 -13.36 19.42
C ALA A 195 -13.39 -13.21 20.94
N GLY A 196 -13.89 -12.15 21.57
CA GLY A 196 -13.65 -11.84 22.98
C GLY A 196 -12.21 -11.43 23.28
N ILE A 197 -11.50 -10.94 22.27
CA ILE A 197 -10.10 -10.53 22.36
C ILE A 197 -10.03 -9.00 22.54
N GLN A 198 -9.23 -8.55 23.50
CA GLN A 198 -9.02 -7.13 23.71
C GLN A 198 -8.32 -6.51 22.48
N CYS A 199 -8.91 -5.44 21.98
CA CYS A 199 -8.34 -4.68 20.86
C CYS A 199 -7.06 -3.95 21.30
N PRO A 200 -5.92 -4.13 20.61
CA PRO A 200 -4.72 -3.37 20.91
C PRO A 200 -4.88 -1.87 20.65
N ASP A 201 -4.18 -1.02 21.41
CA ASP A 201 -4.31 0.45 21.35
C ASP A 201 -3.90 1.06 20.00
N TYR A 202 -3.14 0.34 19.17
CA TYR A 202 -2.77 0.80 17.84
C TYR A 202 -3.85 0.53 16.76
N PHE A 203 -4.99 -0.08 17.12
CA PHE A 203 -6.13 -0.22 16.23
C PHE A 203 -7.02 1.03 16.34
N GLU A 204 -7.23 1.72 15.24
CA GLU A 204 -8.07 2.94 15.17
C GLU A 204 -9.55 2.65 14.86
N GLY A 205 -9.90 1.40 14.59
CA GLY A 205 -11.27 0.97 14.32
C GLY A 205 -12.12 0.87 15.58
N GLN A 206 -13.43 0.92 15.40
CA GLN A 206 -14.42 0.71 16.46
C GLN A 206 -15.15 -0.62 16.23
N ASP A 207 -15.54 -1.29 17.30
CA ASP A 207 -16.47 -2.42 17.20
C ASP A 207 -17.84 -1.93 16.75
N LEU A 208 -18.26 -2.34 15.56
CA LEU A 208 -19.52 -1.94 14.92
C LEU A 208 -20.77 -2.38 15.71
N PHE A 209 -20.65 -3.33 16.62
CA PHE A 209 -21.75 -3.89 17.41
C PHE A 209 -21.64 -3.55 18.89
N SER A 210 -20.62 -2.79 19.29
CA SER A 210 -20.49 -2.31 20.67
C SER A 210 -21.61 -1.34 21.02
N LYS A 211 -22.02 -1.37 22.29
CA LYS A 211 -22.93 -0.36 22.87
C LYS A 211 -22.28 1.03 22.90
N ASP A 212 -20.96 1.07 22.94
CA ASP A 212 -20.15 2.29 22.96
C ASP A 212 -19.78 2.78 21.55
N PHE A 213 -20.30 2.13 20.49
CA PHE A 213 -20.07 2.57 19.11
C PHE A 213 -20.58 4.00 18.92
N THR A 214 -19.71 4.85 18.43
CA THR A 214 -20.04 6.25 18.12
C THR A 214 -20.00 6.46 16.61
N THR A 215 -21.14 6.91 16.06
CA THR A 215 -21.23 7.25 14.64
C THR A 215 -20.18 8.31 14.28
N ARG A 216 -19.39 8.03 13.27
CA ARG A 216 -18.38 8.97 12.78
C ARG A 216 -19.02 10.18 12.12
N SER A 217 -18.51 11.37 12.43
CA SER A 217 -18.89 12.59 11.73
C SER A 217 -18.24 12.69 10.34
N PHE A 218 -17.14 11.95 10.11
CA PHE A 218 -16.46 11.84 8.83
C PHE A 218 -15.63 10.56 8.72
N VAL A 219 -15.26 10.20 7.49
CA VAL A 219 -14.21 9.25 7.17
C VAL A 219 -13.18 9.92 6.26
N GLY A 220 -11.90 9.70 6.56
CA GLY A 220 -10.79 10.23 5.80
C GLY A 220 -10.25 9.22 4.79
N ALA A 221 -9.68 9.72 3.69
CA ALA A 221 -8.94 8.92 2.75
C ALA A 221 -7.78 9.71 2.15
N HIS A 222 -6.73 9.01 1.74
CA HIS A 222 -5.56 9.64 1.15
C HIS A 222 -5.03 8.84 -0.05
N ARG A 223 -4.26 9.53 -0.88
CA ARG A 223 -3.50 8.94 -1.96
C ARG A 223 -2.21 9.73 -2.15
N ASP A 224 -1.07 9.05 -2.10
CA ASP A 224 0.25 9.63 -2.35
C ASP A 224 0.89 9.12 -3.65
N ARG A 225 0.25 8.12 -4.27
CA ARG A 225 0.67 7.55 -5.56
C ARG A 225 -0.50 7.01 -6.37
N LEU A 226 -0.31 7.00 -7.68
CA LEU A 226 -1.09 6.21 -8.63
C LEU A 226 -0.11 5.26 -9.32
N ASP A 227 -0.01 4.02 -8.84
CA ASP A 227 1.07 3.08 -9.16
C ASP A 227 2.46 3.71 -8.86
N HIS A 228 3.25 3.99 -9.89
CA HIS A 228 4.56 4.64 -9.76
C HIS A 228 4.46 6.17 -9.79
N THR A 229 3.33 6.72 -10.23
CA THR A 229 3.16 8.17 -10.36
C THR A 229 2.92 8.81 -9.00
N ILE A 230 3.75 9.78 -8.66
CA ILE A 230 3.60 10.57 -7.42
C ILE A 230 2.32 11.40 -7.52
N ASP A 231 1.58 11.39 -6.43
CA ASP A 231 0.44 12.26 -6.21
C ASP A 231 0.37 12.65 -4.74
N LYS A 232 -0.46 13.60 -4.40
CA LYS A 232 -0.80 13.91 -3.01
C LYS A 232 -2.23 14.42 -2.95
N VAL A 233 -3.12 13.55 -2.49
CA VAL A 233 -4.55 13.83 -2.34
C VAL A 233 -5.00 13.46 -0.95
N ARG A 234 -5.83 14.31 -0.35
CA ARG A 234 -6.52 14.04 0.91
C ARG A 234 -8.01 14.27 0.70
N SER A 235 -8.83 13.42 1.29
CA SER A 235 -10.28 13.50 1.13
C SER A 235 -10.99 13.26 2.44
N ILE A 236 -12.04 14.01 2.68
CA ILE A 236 -12.98 13.85 3.79
C ILE A 236 -14.37 13.59 3.23
N ARG A 237 -15.02 12.57 3.76
CA ARG A 237 -16.41 12.26 3.47
C ARG A 237 -17.23 12.38 4.74
N THR A 238 -18.23 13.27 4.75
CA THR A 238 -19.30 13.34 5.75
C THR A 238 -20.54 12.61 5.24
N ASP A 239 -21.64 12.67 5.95
CA ASP A 239 -22.91 12.08 5.52
C ASP A 239 -23.38 12.57 4.14
N THR A 240 -23.24 13.86 3.86
CA THR A 240 -23.79 14.54 2.67
C THR A 240 -22.74 14.91 1.63
N PHE A 241 -21.52 15.23 2.07
CA PHE A 241 -20.51 15.83 1.20
C PHE A 241 -19.21 15.06 1.18
N ARG A 242 -18.54 15.12 0.03
CA ARG A 242 -17.12 14.76 -0.11
C ARG A 242 -16.30 15.98 -0.47
N TYR A 243 -15.26 16.20 0.31
CA TYR A 243 -14.24 17.21 0.06
C TYR A 243 -12.93 16.54 -0.32
N VAL A 244 -12.28 17.02 -1.37
CA VAL A 244 -10.99 16.54 -1.85
C VAL A 244 -10.02 17.72 -1.95
N ARG A 245 -8.82 17.55 -1.38
CA ARG A 245 -7.70 18.47 -1.52
C ARG A 245 -6.64 17.83 -2.39
N ASN A 246 -6.36 18.46 -3.54
CA ASN A 246 -5.25 18.11 -4.42
C ASN A 246 -4.07 19.03 -4.11
N TYR A 247 -2.93 18.45 -3.76
CA TYR A 247 -1.72 19.22 -3.43
C TYR A 247 -0.80 19.39 -4.64
N LEU A 248 -0.89 18.48 -5.61
CA LEU A 248 -0.15 18.54 -6.87
C LEU A 248 -1.12 18.85 -8.01
N THR A 249 -1.19 20.13 -8.37
CA THR A 249 -2.12 20.64 -9.40
C THR A 249 -1.45 20.86 -10.76
N ASP A 250 -0.14 20.65 -10.86
CA ASP A 250 0.69 20.74 -12.04
C ASP A 250 0.51 19.59 -13.04
N ARG A 251 -0.39 18.68 -12.74
CA ARG A 251 -0.67 17.46 -13.52
C ARG A 251 -2.17 17.20 -13.66
N ILE A 252 -2.56 16.56 -14.76
CA ILE A 252 -3.94 16.12 -14.99
C ILE A 252 -4.33 14.93 -14.10
N LEU A 253 -5.61 14.59 -14.02
CA LEU A 253 -6.04 13.40 -13.25
C LEU A 253 -5.55 12.10 -13.88
N LEU A 254 -5.61 11.99 -15.20
CA LEU A 254 -5.26 10.76 -15.94
C LEU A 254 -3.75 10.63 -16.10
N GLN A 255 -3.06 10.43 -14.96
CA GLN A 255 -1.62 10.16 -14.93
C GLN A 255 -1.30 8.76 -15.46
N PRO A 256 -0.05 8.51 -15.90
CA PRO A 256 0.40 7.19 -16.34
C PRO A 256 0.11 6.10 -15.32
N GLN A 257 -0.54 5.03 -15.77
CA GLN A 257 -0.95 3.92 -14.92
C GLN A 257 -1.01 2.59 -15.69
N TYR A 258 -1.05 1.48 -14.98
CA TYR A 258 -1.10 0.15 -15.61
C TYR A 258 -2.32 -0.06 -16.54
N ARG A 259 -3.41 0.70 -16.33
CA ARG A 259 -4.63 0.63 -17.15
C ARG A 259 -4.52 1.36 -18.50
N ASP A 260 -3.44 2.08 -18.78
CA ASP A 260 -3.26 2.79 -20.05
C ASP A 260 -3.24 1.85 -21.26
N LYS A 261 -2.88 0.59 -21.06
CA LYS A 261 -2.91 -0.46 -22.08
C LYS A 261 -4.33 -0.95 -22.42
N MET A 262 -5.29 -0.68 -21.54
CA MET A 262 -6.65 -1.18 -21.68
C MET A 262 -7.42 -0.44 -22.80
N TYR A 263 -8.28 -1.18 -23.50
CA TYR A 263 -9.00 -0.67 -24.65
C TYR A 263 -9.89 0.55 -24.33
N TYR A 264 -10.46 0.58 -23.13
CA TYR A 264 -11.31 1.71 -22.69
C TYR A 264 -10.48 2.97 -22.38
N THR A 265 -9.29 2.84 -21.83
CA THR A 265 -8.39 3.98 -21.62
C THR A 265 -7.90 4.53 -22.95
N LYS A 266 -7.54 3.65 -23.90
CA LYS A 266 -7.18 4.06 -25.26
C LYS A 266 -8.33 4.79 -25.94
N ASN A 267 -9.56 4.30 -25.82
CA ASN A 267 -10.74 4.95 -26.34
C ASN A 267 -10.94 6.37 -25.77
N LEU A 268 -10.76 6.53 -24.46
CA LEU A 268 -10.84 7.84 -23.81
C LEU A 268 -9.81 8.83 -24.40
N HIS A 269 -8.57 8.40 -24.57
CA HIS A 269 -7.51 9.21 -25.21
C HIS A 269 -7.82 9.53 -26.68
N GLU A 270 -8.37 8.58 -27.43
CA GLU A 270 -8.75 8.81 -28.82
C GLU A 270 -9.89 9.83 -28.96
N LEU A 271 -10.90 9.73 -28.09
CA LEU A 271 -11.98 10.68 -28.04
C LEU A 271 -11.50 12.09 -27.69
N TYR A 272 -10.57 12.17 -26.70
CA TYR A 272 -9.95 13.44 -26.34
C TYR A 272 -9.18 14.07 -27.52
N LYS A 273 -8.31 13.29 -28.18
CA LYS A 273 -7.55 13.76 -29.36
C LYS A 273 -8.43 14.22 -30.50
N LYS A 274 -9.62 13.65 -30.66
CA LYS A 274 -10.59 13.98 -31.69
C LYS A 274 -11.58 15.08 -31.28
N ASP A 275 -11.40 15.65 -30.08
CA ASP A 275 -12.32 16.62 -29.45
C ASP A 275 -13.79 16.16 -29.42
N ARG A 276 -13.99 14.86 -29.06
CA ARG A 276 -15.29 14.20 -28.99
C ARG A 276 -15.76 13.85 -27.59
N LEU A 277 -15.02 14.29 -26.58
CA LEU A 277 -15.44 14.12 -25.19
C LEU A 277 -16.41 15.23 -24.79
N PRO A 278 -17.49 14.93 -24.05
CA PRO A 278 -18.25 15.94 -23.33
C PRO A 278 -17.33 16.79 -22.43
N ASP A 279 -17.63 18.10 -22.34
CA ASP A 279 -16.78 19.06 -21.65
C ASP A 279 -16.46 18.67 -20.20
N HIS A 280 -17.44 18.18 -19.46
CA HIS A 280 -17.22 17.75 -18.06
C HIS A 280 -16.27 16.54 -17.98
N ILE A 281 -16.33 15.58 -18.91
CA ILE A 281 -15.42 14.43 -18.95
C ILE A 281 -14.01 14.88 -19.35
N LYS A 282 -13.94 15.77 -20.37
CA LYS A 282 -12.68 16.39 -20.81
C LYS A 282 -12.01 17.12 -19.63
N GLN A 283 -12.78 17.91 -18.89
CA GLN A 283 -12.29 18.65 -17.72
C GLN A 283 -11.81 17.70 -16.61
N ILE A 284 -12.56 16.65 -16.30
CA ILE A 284 -12.21 15.70 -15.24
C ILE A 284 -10.89 14.99 -15.51
N TYR A 285 -10.67 14.48 -16.72
CA TYR A 285 -9.52 13.61 -17.00
C TYR A 285 -8.30 14.33 -17.56
N PHE A 286 -8.51 15.40 -18.33
CA PHE A 286 -7.47 16.09 -19.10
C PHE A 286 -7.37 17.59 -18.82
N GLY A 287 -8.30 18.16 -18.08
CA GLY A 287 -8.28 19.57 -17.72
C GLY A 287 -7.32 19.88 -16.57
N GLU A 288 -7.18 21.16 -16.28
CA GLU A 288 -6.45 21.62 -15.09
C GLU A 288 -7.06 21.00 -13.85
N ARG A 289 -6.20 20.47 -13.01
CA ARG A 289 -6.60 19.82 -11.76
C ARG A 289 -6.92 20.87 -10.71
N PRO A 290 -8.18 20.95 -10.23
CA PRO A 290 -8.52 21.94 -9.22
C PRO A 290 -7.80 21.63 -7.91
N GLN A 291 -7.42 22.67 -7.19
CA GLN A 291 -6.80 22.54 -5.87
C GLN A 291 -7.77 21.94 -4.85
N GLU A 292 -9.05 22.25 -4.99
CA GLU A 292 -10.13 21.80 -4.13
C GLU A 292 -11.30 21.28 -4.95
N GLU A 293 -11.88 20.18 -4.48
CA GLU A 293 -13.10 19.63 -5.03
C GLU A 293 -14.10 19.41 -3.89
N PHE A 294 -15.37 19.77 -4.13
CA PHE A 294 -16.43 19.62 -3.16
C PHE A 294 -17.71 19.15 -3.83
N TYR A 295 -18.28 18.04 -3.37
CA TYR A 295 -19.40 17.40 -4.04
C TYR A 295 -20.50 17.05 -3.06
N ASN A 296 -21.76 17.30 -3.45
CA ASN A 296 -22.92 16.74 -2.75
C ASN A 296 -23.19 15.33 -3.31
N ILE A 297 -22.78 14.32 -2.58
CA ILE A 297 -22.78 12.94 -3.06
C ILE A 297 -24.17 12.28 -3.16
N TYR A 298 -25.22 12.88 -2.59
CA TYR A 298 -26.58 12.42 -2.80
C TYR A 298 -27.15 12.87 -4.14
N ASN A 299 -26.87 14.12 -4.51
CA ASN A 299 -27.39 14.71 -5.75
C ASN A 299 -26.45 14.42 -6.93
N ASP A 300 -25.17 14.20 -6.65
CA ASP A 300 -24.10 14.01 -7.62
C ASP A 300 -23.15 12.86 -7.18
N PRO A 301 -23.65 11.61 -7.18
CA PRO A 301 -22.85 10.45 -6.74
C PRO A 301 -21.64 10.19 -7.66
N ASP A 302 -21.68 10.60 -8.92
CA ASP A 302 -20.58 10.47 -9.88
C ASP A 302 -19.56 11.61 -9.77
N MET A 303 -19.78 12.59 -8.87
CA MET A 303 -18.87 13.69 -8.58
C MET A 303 -18.49 14.49 -9.84
N ILE A 304 -19.48 15.02 -10.53
CA ILE A 304 -19.33 15.80 -11.77
C ILE A 304 -19.25 17.30 -11.49
N HIS A 305 -20.10 17.79 -10.57
CA HIS A 305 -20.26 19.21 -10.32
C HIS A 305 -19.46 19.66 -9.10
N ASN A 306 -18.26 20.20 -9.34
CA ASN A 306 -17.43 20.73 -8.25
C ASN A 306 -18.02 22.01 -7.65
N LEU A 307 -18.50 21.93 -6.43
CA LEU A 307 -19.12 23.02 -5.65
C LEU A 307 -18.10 23.86 -4.87
N ALA A 308 -16.79 23.61 -5.01
CA ALA A 308 -15.77 24.31 -4.22
C ALA A 308 -15.73 25.84 -4.49
N TYR A 309 -16.24 26.26 -5.62
CA TYR A 309 -16.29 27.68 -6.02
C TYR A 309 -17.71 28.26 -5.98
N ASP A 310 -18.67 27.51 -5.49
CA ASP A 310 -20.05 27.98 -5.30
C ASP A 310 -20.20 28.64 -3.94
N SER A 311 -20.53 29.93 -3.93
CA SER A 311 -20.70 30.72 -2.71
C SER A 311 -21.79 30.20 -1.78
N LEU A 312 -22.82 29.53 -2.32
CA LEU A 312 -23.90 28.92 -1.54
C LEU A 312 -23.37 27.79 -0.62
N HIS A 313 -22.27 27.19 -0.98
CA HIS A 313 -21.65 26.08 -0.26
C HIS A 313 -20.45 26.49 0.60
N SER A 314 -20.07 27.78 0.65
CA SER A 314 -18.86 28.28 1.32
C SER A 314 -18.74 27.83 2.78
N LYS A 315 -19.81 27.94 3.55
CA LYS A 315 -19.80 27.51 4.98
C LYS A 315 -19.55 26.01 5.14
N ASN A 316 -20.14 25.19 4.27
CA ASN A 316 -19.93 23.74 4.27
C ASN A 316 -18.51 23.40 3.84
N LEU A 317 -17.98 24.06 2.84
CA LEU A 317 -16.61 23.90 2.38
C LEU A 317 -15.61 24.24 3.49
N ASP A 318 -15.79 25.39 4.18
CA ASP A 318 -14.92 25.80 5.28
C ASP A 318 -14.95 24.80 6.45
N ARG A 319 -16.13 24.26 6.77
CA ARG A 319 -16.25 23.18 7.74
C ARG A 319 -15.39 21.97 7.33
N HIS A 320 -15.44 21.55 6.07
CA HIS A 320 -14.69 20.38 5.58
C HIS A 320 -13.19 20.66 5.50
N ARG A 321 -12.77 21.87 5.15
CA ARG A 321 -11.37 22.32 5.24
C ARG A 321 -10.84 22.17 6.67
N ASN A 322 -11.61 22.59 7.66
CA ASN A 322 -11.24 22.47 9.07
C ASN A 322 -11.20 21.02 9.55
N ILE A 323 -12.15 20.17 9.15
CA ILE A 323 -12.11 18.73 9.45
C ILE A 323 -10.83 18.12 8.86
N LEU A 324 -10.54 18.38 7.58
CA LEU A 324 -9.32 17.87 6.93
C LEU A 324 -8.06 18.36 7.64
N LYS A 325 -7.97 19.65 7.96
CA LYS A 325 -6.83 20.24 8.67
C LYS A 325 -6.58 19.54 10.01
N ASN A 326 -7.64 19.33 10.78
CA ASN A 326 -7.56 18.66 12.09
C ASN A 326 -7.16 17.19 11.92
N TRP A 327 -7.70 16.48 10.92
CA TRP A 327 -7.33 15.09 10.66
C TRP A 327 -5.86 14.95 10.27
N ILE A 328 -5.36 15.81 9.37
CA ILE A 328 -3.95 15.82 8.95
C ILE A 328 -3.01 16.10 10.14
N SER A 329 -3.40 16.99 11.05
CA SER A 329 -2.56 17.34 12.20
C SER A 329 -2.35 16.18 13.20
N GLN A 330 -3.13 15.11 13.09
CA GLN A 330 -3.01 13.92 13.95
C GLN A 330 -1.91 12.95 13.52
N GLY A 331 -1.20 13.22 12.44
CA GLY A 331 -0.07 12.39 12.02
C GLY A 331 0.00 12.05 10.54
N ASP A 332 -0.37 12.97 9.65
CA ASP A 332 -0.17 12.77 8.21
C ASP A 332 1.31 12.78 7.85
N LEU A 333 1.88 11.59 7.64
CA LEU A 333 3.27 11.42 7.20
C LEU A 333 3.49 11.76 5.72
N GLY A 334 2.44 12.05 4.96
CA GLY A 334 2.52 12.44 3.55
C GLY A 334 3.24 13.78 3.28
N ASN A 335 3.76 14.44 4.29
CA ASN A 335 4.68 15.57 4.16
C ASN A 335 6.16 15.15 4.09
N VAL A 336 6.46 13.91 4.39
CA VAL A 336 7.80 13.36 4.25
C VAL A 336 8.13 13.28 2.76
N LYS A 337 9.20 13.94 2.35
CA LYS A 337 9.70 13.84 0.98
C LYS A 337 10.24 12.42 0.76
N GLU A 338 9.90 11.84 -0.39
CA GLU A 338 10.55 10.60 -0.78
C GLU A 338 12.03 10.85 -1.06
N SER A 339 12.86 9.84 -0.80
CA SER A 339 14.26 9.91 -1.18
C SER A 339 14.42 9.99 -2.70
N GLU A 340 15.45 10.67 -3.15
CA GLU A 340 15.80 10.77 -4.57
C GLU A 340 15.93 9.37 -5.22
N ALA A 341 16.55 8.43 -4.53
CA ALA A 341 16.68 7.05 -4.99
C ALA A 341 15.32 6.33 -5.13
N SER A 342 14.37 6.57 -4.20
CA SER A 342 13.01 6.02 -4.30
C SER A 342 12.25 6.63 -5.48
N LEU A 343 12.38 7.93 -5.68
CA LEU A 343 11.77 8.65 -6.81
C LEU A 343 12.30 8.11 -8.14
N ARG A 344 13.61 7.91 -8.24
CA ARG A 344 14.23 7.35 -9.42
C ARG A 344 13.77 5.92 -9.70
N PHE A 345 13.84 5.03 -8.71
CA PHE A 345 13.37 3.65 -8.84
C PHE A 345 11.92 3.58 -9.34
N ASN A 346 11.06 4.44 -8.85
CA ASN A 346 9.68 4.52 -9.28
C ASN A 346 9.54 5.12 -10.68
N GLY A 347 10.43 6.05 -11.05
CA GLY A 347 10.47 6.69 -12.36
C GLY A 347 10.96 5.79 -13.49
N GLU A 348 11.76 4.77 -13.18
CA GLU A 348 12.15 3.71 -14.12
C GLU A 348 10.98 2.87 -14.62
N GLY A 349 9.81 3.09 -14.12
CA GLY A 349 8.55 2.44 -14.50
C GLY A 349 8.19 2.62 -15.98
N LYS A 350 9.14 2.40 -16.89
CA LYS A 350 8.95 2.29 -18.36
C LYS A 350 7.79 1.38 -18.77
N LYS A 351 7.20 0.68 -17.80
CA LYS A 351 6.10 -0.27 -17.98
C LYS A 351 4.73 0.39 -17.96
N TRP A 352 4.61 1.60 -17.42
CA TRP A 352 3.35 2.21 -17.05
C TRP A 352 3.15 3.55 -17.76
N GLY A 353 2.38 3.55 -18.83
CA GLY A 353 1.86 4.75 -19.46
C GLY A 353 2.81 5.57 -20.34
N ILE A 354 2.24 6.60 -20.93
CA ILE A 354 2.87 7.52 -21.89
C ILE A 354 2.73 8.95 -21.34
N GLY A 355 2.77 9.17 -20.09
CA GLY A 355 2.65 10.52 -19.54
C GLY A 355 3.98 11.04 -19.04
N VAL A 356 4.12 12.34 -18.98
CA VAL A 356 5.23 13.00 -18.34
C VAL A 356 4.88 13.17 -16.87
N ASN A 357 5.62 12.51 -16.00
CA ASN A 357 5.66 12.89 -14.61
C ASN A 357 6.93 13.74 -14.44
N PRO A 358 6.79 15.06 -14.20
CA PRO A 358 7.95 15.96 -14.17
C PRO A 358 9.05 15.52 -13.20
N GLU A 359 8.67 14.93 -12.06
CA GLU A 359 9.65 14.45 -11.09
C GLU A 359 10.52 13.33 -11.65
N TYR A 360 9.96 12.46 -12.47
CA TYR A 360 10.67 11.30 -12.99
C TYR A 360 11.64 11.64 -14.12
N GLU A 361 11.36 12.68 -14.89
CA GLU A 361 12.31 13.11 -15.93
C GLU A 361 13.65 13.52 -15.33
N HIS A 362 13.63 14.12 -14.13
CA HIS A 362 14.85 14.51 -13.42
C HIS A 362 15.63 13.33 -12.85
N TYR A 363 14.98 12.17 -12.62
CA TYR A 363 15.59 11.00 -11.98
C TYR A 363 15.88 9.85 -12.94
N ARG A 364 15.67 10.04 -14.23
CA ARG A 364 15.91 9.00 -15.24
C ARG A 364 17.37 8.86 -15.66
N LEU A 365 18.13 9.94 -15.59
CA LEU A 365 19.53 9.93 -15.94
C LEU A 365 20.35 9.45 -14.75
N ASP A 366 21.05 8.36 -14.96
CA ASP A 366 21.96 7.70 -14.03
C ASP A 366 23.10 7.14 -14.88
N SER A 367 24.14 7.95 -14.99
CA SER A 367 25.21 7.72 -15.97
C SER A 367 26.11 6.55 -15.61
N ASP A 368 26.25 6.25 -14.32
CA ASP A 368 27.11 5.17 -13.81
C ASP A 368 26.33 3.92 -13.34
N GLY A 369 25.00 4.00 -13.25
CA GLY A 369 24.12 2.85 -12.97
C GLY A 369 24.08 2.42 -11.51
N ASP A 370 24.47 3.27 -10.56
CA ASP A 370 24.53 2.94 -9.13
C ASP A 370 23.17 3.01 -8.42
N GLY A 371 22.18 3.60 -9.08
CA GLY A 371 20.84 3.76 -8.53
C GLY A 371 20.56 5.16 -7.99
N LEU A 372 21.49 6.08 -8.03
CA LEU A 372 21.33 7.49 -7.76
C LEU A 372 21.18 8.25 -9.08
N SER A 373 20.44 9.34 -9.11
CA SER A 373 20.35 10.14 -10.33
C SER A 373 21.51 11.12 -10.42
N ASP A 374 21.96 11.42 -11.63
CA ASP A 374 23.01 12.42 -11.89
C ASP A 374 22.73 13.76 -11.19
N ILE A 375 21.47 14.15 -11.14
CA ILE A 375 21.03 15.37 -10.47
C ILE A 375 21.20 15.29 -8.95
N TRP A 376 20.88 14.14 -8.36
CA TRP A 376 21.05 13.94 -6.92
C TRP A 376 22.54 13.96 -6.57
N GLU A 377 23.36 13.28 -7.37
CA GLU A 377 24.80 13.22 -7.15
C GLU A 377 25.45 14.60 -7.24
N THR A 378 25.12 15.35 -8.30
CA THR A 378 25.60 16.73 -8.47
C THR A 378 25.21 17.61 -7.27
N LYS A 379 23.96 17.52 -6.78
CA LYS A 379 23.51 18.27 -5.60
C LYS A 379 24.23 17.86 -4.31
N ASN A 380 24.71 16.63 -4.24
CA ASN A 380 25.43 16.08 -3.09
C ASN A 380 26.96 16.08 -3.27
N ASN A 381 27.47 16.86 -4.25
CA ASN A 381 28.89 16.97 -4.59
C ASN A 381 29.54 15.61 -4.90
N ARG A 382 28.83 14.75 -5.61
CA ARG A 382 29.32 13.49 -6.15
C ARG A 382 29.52 13.57 -7.66
N ASP A 383 30.32 12.68 -8.20
CA ASP A 383 30.60 12.61 -9.62
C ASP A 383 29.64 11.61 -10.30
N PRO A 384 28.72 12.07 -11.16
CA PRO A 384 27.73 11.20 -11.80
C PRO A 384 28.29 10.11 -12.73
N ASN A 385 29.61 10.09 -12.95
CA ASN A 385 30.25 9.09 -13.77
C ASN A 385 30.93 7.98 -12.94
N TYR A 386 30.87 8.06 -11.63
CA TYR A 386 31.43 7.07 -10.71
C TYR A 386 30.45 6.73 -9.59
N ALA A 387 30.11 5.47 -9.51
CA ALA A 387 29.13 4.97 -8.58
C ALA A 387 29.44 5.34 -7.12
N SER A 388 28.40 5.74 -6.41
CA SER A 388 28.44 6.10 -5.00
C SER A 388 27.79 5.02 -4.16
N VAL A 389 28.43 4.60 -3.08
CA VAL A 389 27.74 3.82 -2.06
C VAL A 389 26.87 4.76 -1.24
N TYR A 390 25.56 4.61 -1.32
CA TYR A 390 24.63 5.40 -0.53
C TYR A 390 23.35 4.59 -0.21
N PHE A 391 23.30 4.04 0.99
CA PHE A 391 22.17 3.26 1.51
C PHE A 391 21.74 3.86 2.84
N ASP A 392 20.74 4.73 2.82
CA ASP A 392 20.25 5.44 4.01
C ASP A 392 19.14 4.68 4.76
N PHE A 393 18.54 3.67 4.16
CA PHE A 393 17.44 2.88 4.73
C PHE A 393 16.22 3.70 5.16
N ASP A 394 16.12 4.95 4.72
CA ASP A 394 15.08 5.90 5.15
C ASP A 394 13.67 5.51 4.70
N CYS A 395 13.57 4.95 3.53
CA CYS A 395 12.29 4.60 3.00
C CYS A 395 12.33 3.23 2.41
N GLY A 396 12.06 2.23 2.89
CA GLY A 396 12.02 0.90 2.24
C GLY A 396 12.19 0.97 0.74
N GLY A 397 12.24 -0.04 0.07
CA GLY A 397 12.40 -0.03 -1.35
C GLY A 397 13.76 -0.51 -1.80
N TRP A 398 14.20 -0.07 -2.95
CA TRP A 398 15.40 -0.65 -3.57
C TRP A 398 16.69 -0.44 -2.74
N GLN A 399 16.77 0.58 -1.92
CA GLN A 399 17.90 0.79 -1.01
C GLN A 399 18.04 -0.33 0.01
N THR A 400 16.95 -0.95 0.41
CA THR A 400 16.95 -2.18 1.23
C THR A 400 16.86 -3.45 0.39
N GLU A 401 16.45 -3.35 -0.88
CA GLU A 401 16.42 -4.48 -1.81
C GLU A 401 17.82 -5.00 -2.13
N GLY A 402 17.93 -6.30 -2.27
CA GLY A 402 19.19 -6.95 -2.57
C GLY A 402 20.10 -7.15 -1.36
N TRP A 403 19.75 -6.63 -0.19
CA TRP A 403 20.41 -6.97 1.06
C TRP A 403 19.93 -8.32 1.59
N VAL A 404 20.87 -9.20 1.89
CA VAL A 404 20.62 -10.51 2.50
C VAL A 404 21.09 -10.45 3.96
N SER A 405 20.22 -10.87 4.87
CA SER A 405 20.55 -10.95 6.28
C SER A 405 20.85 -12.39 6.71
N ASN A 406 21.79 -12.56 7.64
CA ASN A 406 22.11 -13.83 8.24
C ASN A 406 22.22 -13.70 9.78
N ASN A 407 21.61 -14.65 10.52
CA ASN A 407 21.54 -14.64 11.99
C ASN A 407 20.99 -13.34 12.60
N ILE A 408 20.05 -12.74 11.92
CA ILE A 408 19.39 -11.51 12.33
C ILE A 408 17.88 -11.73 12.33
N LYS A 409 17.24 -11.35 13.43
CA LYS A 409 15.79 -11.11 13.47
C LYS A 409 15.54 -9.66 13.17
N SER A 410 15.23 -9.36 11.92
CA SER A 410 14.93 -7.99 11.50
C SER A 410 13.45 -7.70 11.61
N ASN A 411 13.15 -6.50 12.01
CA ASN A 411 11.81 -6.01 12.13
C ASN A 411 11.59 -4.70 11.44
N ILE A 412 12.30 -4.31 10.50
CA ILE A 412 12.09 -3.12 9.96
C ILE A 412 12.42 -2.34 9.01
N ALA A 413 11.80 -1.63 8.44
CA ALA A 413 12.00 -0.73 7.48
C ALA A 413 11.90 0.70 7.71
N GLY A 414 12.38 1.40 6.86
CA GLY A 414 12.63 2.71 6.54
C GLY A 414 11.68 3.83 6.94
N PHE A 415 10.54 3.62 7.45
CA PHE A 415 9.73 4.72 7.96
C PHE A 415 10.18 5.22 9.37
N LEU A 416 11.10 4.50 10.00
CA LEU A 416 11.79 4.95 11.21
C LEU A 416 13.10 5.69 10.90
N GLY A 417 13.49 5.77 9.63
CA GLY A 417 14.74 6.38 9.20
C GLY A 417 15.98 5.51 9.45
N PHE A 418 15.83 4.23 9.74
CA PHE A 418 16.93 3.28 9.93
C PHE A 418 16.46 1.83 9.85
N LEU A 419 17.39 0.91 9.64
CA LEU A 419 17.17 -0.53 9.68
C LEU A 419 17.32 -1.03 11.12
N ASP A 420 16.25 -1.55 11.74
CA ASP A 420 16.24 -2.07 13.12
C ASP A 420 16.23 -3.61 13.11
N PHE A 421 17.12 -4.23 13.86
CA PHE A 421 17.21 -5.68 13.97
C PHE A 421 17.84 -6.15 15.30
N LYS A 422 17.67 -7.44 15.60
CA LYS A 422 18.31 -8.09 16.76
C LYS A 422 19.20 -9.22 16.28
N LEU A 423 20.35 -9.39 16.94
CA LEU A 423 21.19 -10.56 16.72
C LEU A 423 20.48 -11.81 17.23
N ASP A 424 20.37 -12.83 16.40
CA ASP A 424 19.80 -14.13 16.75
C ASP A 424 20.85 -15.07 17.38
N LYS A 425 22.11 -14.87 17.00
CA LYS A 425 23.28 -15.57 17.54
C LYS A 425 24.33 -14.56 18.02
N ASP A 426 25.51 -15.04 18.36
CA ASP A 426 26.67 -14.21 18.74
C ASP A 426 27.25 -13.37 17.60
N TYR A 427 26.75 -13.58 16.39
CA TYR A 427 27.02 -12.74 15.24
C TYR A 427 25.80 -12.67 14.31
N GLY A 428 25.71 -11.58 13.57
CA GLY A 428 24.76 -11.39 12.48
C GLY A 428 25.35 -10.48 11.40
N SER A 429 24.84 -10.57 10.20
CA SER A 429 25.32 -9.76 9.08
C SER A 429 24.22 -9.35 8.13
N ILE A 430 24.47 -8.23 7.46
CA ILE A 430 23.78 -7.84 6.23
C ILE A 430 24.80 -7.81 5.10
N GLU A 431 24.44 -8.27 3.93
CA GLU A 431 25.30 -8.38 2.77
C GLU A 431 24.55 -7.98 1.51
N ARG A 432 25.24 -7.26 0.61
CA ARG A 432 24.78 -6.99 -0.76
C ARG A 432 25.84 -7.43 -1.75
N LYS A 433 25.43 -8.24 -2.72
CA LYS A 433 26.27 -8.77 -3.81
C LYS A 433 25.85 -8.17 -5.15
N LYS A 434 26.71 -8.31 -6.14
CA LYS A 434 26.48 -7.87 -7.52
C LYS A 434 26.24 -6.36 -7.63
N LEU A 435 27.01 -5.59 -6.89
CA LEU A 435 26.97 -4.13 -6.97
C LEU A 435 27.53 -3.66 -8.30
N ASN A 436 28.68 -4.18 -8.72
CA ASN A 436 29.39 -3.81 -9.95
C ASN A 436 29.69 -2.30 -10.03
N PHE A 437 30.05 -1.70 -8.91
CA PHE A 437 30.32 -0.27 -8.79
C PHE A 437 31.80 0.03 -8.94
N GLN A 438 32.13 1.17 -9.56
CA GLN A 438 33.46 1.76 -9.51
C GLN A 438 33.42 3.01 -8.65
N ILE A 439 33.97 2.96 -7.44
CA ILE A 439 33.93 4.06 -6.50
C ILE A 439 35.29 4.80 -6.40
N LYS A 440 35.20 6.12 -6.31
CA LYS A 440 36.39 7.02 -6.14
C LYS A 440 36.63 7.39 -4.67
N GLU A 441 35.63 7.34 -3.83
CA GLU A 441 35.74 7.70 -2.43
C GLU A 441 36.64 6.73 -1.66
N GLN A 442 37.45 7.29 -0.73
CA GLN A 442 38.44 6.52 0.02
C GLN A 442 37.87 5.70 1.17
N PHE A 443 36.75 6.12 1.69
CA PHE A 443 36.20 5.55 2.91
C PHE A 443 34.78 5.05 2.67
N ILE A 444 34.40 4.02 3.45
CA ILE A 444 33.00 3.65 3.67
C ILE A 444 32.66 3.98 5.10
N SER A 445 31.58 4.72 5.30
CA SER A 445 31.03 5.13 6.58
C SER A 445 29.77 4.34 6.88
N VAL A 446 29.64 3.90 8.12
CA VAL A 446 28.45 3.23 8.66
C VAL A 446 28.02 3.98 9.91
N ARG A 447 26.78 4.43 9.96
CA ARG A 447 26.20 5.08 11.12
C ARG A 447 25.23 4.14 11.81
N VAL A 448 25.50 3.82 13.08
CA VAL A 448 24.86 2.74 13.79
C VAL A 448 24.73 3.02 15.29
N LYS A 449 23.67 2.47 15.89
CA LYS A 449 23.43 2.48 17.32
C LYS A 449 23.20 1.05 17.81
N THR A 450 23.69 0.72 19.02
CA THR A 450 23.58 -0.63 19.57
C THR A 450 23.21 -0.63 21.04
N SER A 451 22.35 -1.56 21.44
CA SER A 451 21.91 -1.68 22.84
C SER A 451 22.93 -2.37 23.77
N LYS A 452 23.97 -3.02 23.22
CA LYS A 452 25.08 -3.66 23.93
C LYS A 452 26.35 -3.51 23.10
N ASP A 453 27.50 -3.70 23.73
CA ASP A 453 28.80 -3.69 23.04
C ASP A 453 28.84 -4.71 21.89
N VAL A 454 29.33 -4.27 20.73
CA VAL A 454 29.53 -5.11 19.56
C VAL A 454 30.87 -4.84 18.90
N ILE A 455 31.36 -5.81 18.13
CA ILE A 455 32.47 -5.63 17.20
C ILE A 455 31.87 -5.60 15.80
N ILE A 456 32.13 -4.52 15.06
CA ILE A 456 31.65 -4.34 13.70
C ILE A 456 32.79 -4.58 12.73
N ASN A 457 32.55 -5.42 11.72
CA ASN A 457 33.49 -5.70 10.64
C ASN A 457 32.84 -5.28 9.32
N LEU A 458 33.56 -4.50 8.55
CA LEU A 458 33.22 -4.23 7.16
C LEU A 458 33.95 -5.23 6.27
N HIS A 459 33.24 -5.84 5.33
CA HIS A 459 33.84 -6.64 4.27
C HIS A 459 33.56 -5.97 2.92
N VAL A 460 34.59 -5.84 2.12
CA VAL A 460 34.56 -5.27 0.79
C VAL A 460 35.13 -6.31 -0.16
N ASN A 461 34.36 -6.75 -1.15
CA ASN A 461 34.71 -7.85 -2.05
C ASN A 461 35.21 -9.09 -1.30
N ASP A 462 34.48 -9.49 -0.27
CA ASP A 462 34.82 -10.60 0.66
C ASP A 462 36.10 -10.37 1.49
N LYS A 463 36.83 -9.28 1.27
CA LYS A 463 38.00 -8.92 2.07
C LYS A 463 37.58 -8.20 3.35
N LYS A 464 37.95 -8.78 4.48
CA LYS A 464 37.70 -8.18 5.80
C LYS A 464 38.60 -6.97 6.02
N ILE A 465 37.98 -5.84 6.37
CA ILE A 465 38.67 -4.63 6.83
C ILE A 465 38.83 -4.68 8.35
N LYS A 466 39.75 -3.87 8.90
CA LYS A 466 40.04 -3.84 10.35
C LYS A 466 38.76 -3.69 11.19
N PRO A 467 38.51 -4.57 12.15
CA PRO A 467 37.32 -4.49 12.98
C PRO A 467 37.35 -3.27 13.90
N VAL A 468 36.17 -2.77 14.25
CA VAL A 468 35.97 -1.66 15.20
C VAL A 468 35.08 -2.14 16.33
N LYS A 469 35.49 -1.88 17.57
CA LYS A 469 34.64 -2.09 18.74
C LYS A 469 33.76 -0.86 18.93
N LEU A 470 32.46 -1.10 19.05
CA LEU A 470 31.46 -0.10 19.37
C LEU A 470 30.86 -0.42 20.74
N THR A 471 30.96 0.52 21.67
CA THR A 471 30.26 0.45 22.96
C THR A 471 28.80 0.82 22.77
N SER A 472 27.93 0.21 23.59
CA SER A 472 26.50 0.54 23.61
C SER A 472 26.28 2.03 23.81
N SER A 473 25.31 2.58 23.08
CA SER A 473 24.98 4.01 23.13
C SER A 473 23.53 4.21 22.73
N ASP A 474 22.89 5.22 23.33
CA ASP A 474 21.56 5.70 22.91
C ASP A 474 21.65 6.64 21.69
N ASP A 475 22.85 7.05 21.33
CA ASP A 475 23.12 7.89 20.17
C ASP A 475 23.75 7.09 19.03
N PHE A 476 23.42 7.47 17.79
CA PHE A 476 24.07 6.94 16.61
C PHE A 476 25.55 7.35 16.56
N LYS A 477 26.42 6.39 16.27
CA LYS A 477 27.87 6.59 16.08
C LYS A 477 28.22 6.32 14.63
N GLU A 478 29.04 7.18 14.06
CA GLU A 478 29.59 7.01 12.72
C GLU A 478 30.96 6.34 12.79
N ILE A 479 31.14 5.28 12.02
CA ILE A 479 32.38 4.51 11.91
C ILE A 479 32.85 4.58 10.46
N LYS A 480 34.13 4.93 10.24
CA LYS A 480 34.72 5.05 8.89
C LYS A 480 35.82 4.03 8.70
N TRP A 481 35.80 3.37 7.57
CA TRP A 481 36.87 2.46 7.15
C TRP A 481 37.51 2.97 5.86
N LYS A 482 38.85 3.03 5.85
CA LYS A 482 39.60 3.27 4.61
C LYS A 482 39.58 2.00 3.79
N VAL A 483 39.03 2.05 2.57
CA VAL A 483 38.82 0.90 1.70
C VAL A 483 39.80 0.88 0.50
N LYS A 484 40.42 2.03 0.16
CA LYS A 484 41.42 2.16 -0.92
C LYS A 484 42.40 3.28 -0.64
N LYS A 485 43.46 3.40 -1.45
CA LYS A 485 44.37 4.56 -1.43
C LYS A 485 43.73 5.74 -2.15
N GLN A 486 44.32 6.91 -1.92
CA GLN A 486 44.00 8.10 -2.70
C GLN A 486 44.36 7.83 -4.17
N ASP A 487 43.64 8.41 -5.09
CA ASP A 487 43.86 8.28 -6.54
C ASP A 487 43.65 6.88 -7.16
N GLU A 488 43.25 5.89 -6.39
CA GLU A 488 42.79 4.59 -6.89
C GLU A 488 41.27 4.60 -7.16
N VAL A 489 40.81 3.77 -8.08
CA VAL A 489 39.40 3.41 -8.26
C VAL A 489 39.19 2.02 -7.68
N LEU A 490 38.17 1.81 -6.90
CA LEU A 490 37.84 0.51 -6.33
C LEU A 490 36.65 -0.12 -7.08
N ASP A 491 36.89 -1.27 -7.67
CA ASP A 491 35.81 -2.12 -8.17
C ASP A 491 35.12 -2.78 -6.99
N LEU A 492 33.86 -2.38 -6.69
CA LEU A 492 33.06 -2.87 -5.58
C LEU A 492 31.99 -3.83 -6.09
N ASN A 493 32.17 -5.12 -5.83
CA ASN A 493 31.23 -6.18 -6.23
C ASN A 493 30.35 -6.66 -5.08
N SER A 494 30.87 -6.60 -3.86
CA SER A 494 30.11 -6.97 -2.66
C SER A 494 30.46 -6.10 -1.46
N LEU A 495 29.46 -5.89 -0.60
CA LEU A 495 29.59 -5.14 0.63
C LEU A 495 28.84 -5.88 1.74
N SER A 496 29.52 -6.14 2.87
CA SER A 496 28.89 -6.77 4.03
C SER A 496 29.29 -6.07 5.32
N VAL A 497 28.33 -5.88 6.20
CA VAL A 497 28.54 -5.41 7.57
C VAL A 497 28.21 -6.55 8.52
N VAL A 498 29.18 -6.99 9.30
CA VAL A 498 29.07 -8.10 10.25
C VAL A 498 29.17 -7.56 11.66
N PHE A 499 28.19 -7.87 12.48
CA PHE A 499 28.09 -7.51 13.88
C PHE A 499 28.37 -8.75 14.75
N LYS A 500 29.30 -8.65 15.68
CA LYS A 500 29.58 -9.69 16.67
C LYS A 500 29.22 -9.16 18.06
N GLY A 501 28.34 -9.83 18.73
CA GLY A 501 27.84 -9.43 20.06
C GLY A 501 26.94 -10.50 20.67
N LYS A 502 26.43 -10.24 21.86
CA LYS A 502 25.55 -11.20 22.55
C LYS A 502 24.21 -11.34 21.78
N PRO A 503 23.62 -12.55 21.70
CA PRO A 503 22.27 -12.73 21.18
C PRO A 503 21.27 -11.78 21.83
N GLY A 504 20.29 -11.31 21.07
CA GLY A 504 19.31 -10.33 21.50
C GLY A 504 19.80 -8.88 21.53
N THR A 505 21.06 -8.60 21.15
CA THR A 505 21.54 -7.22 20.99
C THR A 505 20.75 -6.54 19.89
N LYS A 506 20.10 -5.40 20.21
CA LYS A 506 19.40 -4.55 19.25
C LYS A 506 20.42 -3.68 18.53
N ILE A 507 20.28 -3.58 17.23
CA ILE A 507 21.11 -2.77 16.34
C ILE A 507 20.18 -1.92 15.47
N GLU A 508 20.44 -0.63 15.43
CA GLU A 508 19.77 0.33 14.56
C GLU A 508 20.83 0.88 13.60
N LEU A 509 20.67 0.60 12.32
CA LEU A 509 21.60 0.99 11.26
C LEU A 509 20.96 2.08 10.41
N ASP A 510 21.51 3.30 10.47
CA ASP A 510 21.01 4.47 9.81
C ASP A 510 21.42 4.50 8.33
N TYR A 511 22.73 4.48 8.07
CA TYR A 511 23.21 4.45 6.70
C TYR A 511 24.53 3.69 6.51
N ILE A 512 24.79 3.34 5.26
CA ILE A 512 26.08 2.93 4.73
C ILE A 512 26.37 3.81 3.51
N LYS A 513 27.46 4.58 3.53
CA LYS A 513 27.82 5.47 2.42
C LYS A 513 29.31 5.55 2.17
N SER A 514 29.70 5.76 0.92
CA SER A 514 31.06 6.14 0.57
C SER A 514 31.31 7.63 0.87
N VAL A 515 32.50 7.98 1.35
CA VAL A 515 32.92 9.34 1.74
C VAL A 515 34.38 9.58 1.38
#